data_ba3508ec7565dc999e3183ad5f2e8123
#
_entry.id   ba3508ec7565dc999e3183ad5f2e8123
#
_cell.length_a   1.000
_cell.length_b   1.000
_cell.length_c   1.000
_cell.angle_alpha   90.00
_cell.angle_beta   90.00
_cell.angle_gamma   90.00
#
_symmetry.space_group_name_H-M   'P 1'
#
loop_
_entity.id
_entity.type
_entity.pdbx_description
1 polymer ?
#
loop_
_entity_poly.entity_id
_entity_poly.type
_entity_poly.pdbx_seq_one_letter_code
_entity_poly.pdbx_strand_id
1 'polypeptide(L)'
;INIQKYSLILILIAMMVVCSFLSSNFFTAKNLTNILKQVSIVTICAFAQGMIIICGEIDLSIGYLAGMAGSYACIVYVATENLVIAFLVGILLGALVGAINGLFVAYFKLPSFIVTLAMQTVCFGAICLYTGGQNIYKIGNFKIFGQGEVFGIIPVTVTFMLIMLVITHII
;
A
#
# COMPACT_ATOMS: atom_id res chain seq x y z
N ILE A 1 19.81 -30.34 2.87
CA ILE A 1 18.70 -29.35 2.86
C ILE A 1 19.35 -27.98 2.96
N ASN A 2 19.13 -27.15 1.93
CA ASN A 2 19.77 -25.84 1.86
C ASN A 2 18.98 -24.89 2.79
N ILE A 3 19.39 -24.84 4.08
CA ILE A 3 18.71 -24.08 5.16
C ILE A 3 18.53 -22.61 4.77
N GLN A 4 19.50 -22.04 4.03
CA GLN A 4 19.45 -20.66 3.56
C GLN A 4 18.23 -20.38 2.64
N LYS A 5 17.83 -21.36 1.82
CA LYS A 5 16.67 -21.22 0.93
C LYS A 5 15.33 -21.08 1.68
N TYR A 6 15.24 -21.67 2.87
CA TYR A 6 14.01 -21.72 3.67
C TYR A 6 14.08 -20.84 4.92
N SER A 7 15.15 -20.08 5.09
CA SER A 7 15.39 -19.29 6.31
C SER A 7 14.25 -18.32 6.63
N LEU A 8 13.71 -17.63 5.62
CA LEU A 8 12.59 -16.69 5.81
C LEU A 8 11.33 -17.39 6.30
N ILE A 9 11.02 -18.57 5.74
CA ILE A 9 9.84 -19.36 6.13
C ILE A 9 10.02 -19.87 7.56
N LEU A 10 11.22 -20.35 7.90
CA LEU A 10 11.52 -20.84 9.25
C LEU A 10 11.42 -19.73 10.28
N ILE A 11 11.94 -18.53 9.98
CA ILE A 11 11.82 -17.36 10.86
C ILE A 11 10.35 -16.97 11.03
N LEU A 12 9.57 -16.96 9.96
CA LEU A 12 8.14 -16.64 10.02
C LEU A 12 7.39 -17.62 10.92
N ILE A 13 7.61 -18.93 10.73
CA ILE A 13 6.98 -19.97 11.56
C ILE A 13 7.40 -19.82 13.02
N ALA A 14 8.69 -19.60 13.29
CA ALA A 14 9.19 -19.40 14.65
C ALA A 14 8.53 -18.18 15.31
N MET A 15 8.40 -17.05 14.59
CA MET A 15 7.70 -15.86 15.10
C MET A 15 6.23 -16.14 15.37
N MET A 16 5.52 -16.85 14.50
CA MET A 16 4.12 -17.22 14.71
C MET A 16 3.94 -18.07 15.96
N VAL A 17 4.83 -19.05 16.16
CA VAL A 17 4.84 -19.91 17.37
C VAL A 17 5.06 -19.06 18.62
N VAL A 18 6.08 -18.20 18.64
CA VAL A 18 6.35 -17.30 19.78
C VAL A 18 5.16 -16.40 20.08
N CYS A 19 4.59 -15.75 19.07
CA CYS A 19 3.42 -14.88 19.25
C CYS A 19 2.20 -15.64 19.77
N SER A 20 2.03 -16.89 19.37
CA SER A 20 0.97 -17.75 19.87
C SER A 20 1.07 -18.03 21.36
N PHE A 21 2.29 -18.22 21.88
CA PHE A 21 2.52 -18.39 23.31
C PHE A 21 2.38 -17.10 24.12
N LEU A 22 2.73 -15.96 23.51
CA LEU A 22 2.67 -14.65 24.17
C LEU A 22 1.26 -14.07 24.25
N SER A 23 0.35 -14.45 23.36
CA SER A 23 -1.00 -13.88 23.30
C SER A 23 -2.04 -14.94 22.90
N SER A 24 -3.01 -15.18 23.79
CA SER A 24 -4.16 -16.03 23.51
C SER A 24 -5.06 -15.52 22.38
N ASN A 25 -4.96 -14.24 22.06
CA ASN A 25 -5.72 -13.59 20.99
C ASN A 25 -5.07 -13.72 19.61
N PHE A 26 -3.83 -14.28 19.51
CA PHE A 26 -3.07 -14.31 18.27
C PHE A 26 -3.82 -15.07 17.15
N PHE A 27 -4.36 -16.24 17.42
CA PHE A 27 -5.11 -17.07 16.47
C PHE A 27 -6.61 -16.82 16.46
N THR A 28 -7.08 -15.70 17.00
CA THR A 28 -8.51 -15.35 16.87
C THR A 28 -8.84 -14.94 15.43
N ALA A 29 -10.05 -15.27 14.95
CA ALA A 29 -10.54 -14.89 13.63
C ALA A 29 -10.39 -13.38 13.38
N LYS A 30 -10.69 -12.55 14.38
CA LYS A 30 -10.56 -11.09 14.32
C LYS A 30 -9.11 -10.65 14.06
N ASN A 31 -8.14 -11.24 14.77
CA ASN A 31 -6.74 -10.90 14.59
C ASN A 31 -6.21 -11.37 13.25
N LEU A 32 -6.56 -12.59 12.82
CA LEU A 32 -6.17 -13.11 11.51
C LEU A 32 -6.73 -12.26 10.37
N THR A 33 -7.98 -11.82 10.46
CA THR A 33 -8.56 -10.90 9.48
C THR A 33 -7.80 -9.55 9.44
N ASN A 34 -7.41 -9.03 10.60
CA ASN A 34 -6.62 -7.79 10.66
C ASN A 34 -5.23 -7.98 10.04
N ILE A 35 -4.58 -9.11 10.29
CA ILE A 35 -3.29 -9.44 9.66
C ILE A 35 -3.46 -9.53 8.14
N LEU A 36 -4.49 -10.22 7.66
CA LEU A 36 -4.78 -10.31 6.22
C LEU A 36 -5.00 -8.93 5.59
N LYS A 37 -5.74 -8.03 6.24
CA LYS A 37 -5.94 -6.65 5.76
C LYS A 37 -4.61 -5.90 5.62
N GLN A 38 -3.74 -5.98 6.62
CA GLN A 38 -2.45 -5.30 6.60
C GLN A 38 -1.49 -5.90 5.57
N VAL A 39 -1.38 -7.23 5.54
CA VAL A 39 -0.53 -7.94 4.57
C VAL A 39 -0.98 -7.65 3.14
N SER A 40 -2.29 -7.57 2.87
CA SER A 40 -2.82 -7.26 1.54
C SER A 40 -2.33 -5.91 1.02
N ILE A 41 -2.32 -4.88 1.86
CA ILE A 41 -1.85 -3.53 1.48
C ILE A 41 -0.35 -3.57 1.13
N VAL A 42 0.45 -4.20 2.00
CA VAL A 42 1.90 -4.34 1.76
C VAL A 42 2.18 -5.15 0.50
N THR A 43 1.39 -6.20 0.25
CA THR A 43 1.54 -7.06 -0.93
C THR A 43 1.22 -6.32 -2.23
N ILE A 44 0.20 -5.44 -2.24
CA ILE A 44 -0.09 -4.58 -3.40
C ILE A 44 1.11 -3.69 -3.72
N CYS A 45 1.70 -3.04 -2.70
CA CYS A 45 2.92 -2.25 -2.88
C CYS A 45 4.11 -3.12 -3.34
N ALA A 46 4.24 -4.35 -2.81
CA ALA A 46 5.29 -5.27 -3.20
C ALA A 46 5.17 -5.73 -4.67
N PHE A 47 3.96 -5.93 -5.19
CA PHE A 47 3.75 -6.23 -6.62
C PHE A 47 4.22 -5.06 -7.49
N ALA A 48 3.82 -3.83 -7.17
CA ALA A 48 4.27 -2.65 -7.89
C ALA A 48 5.79 -2.49 -7.84
N GLN A 49 6.40 -2.67 -6.67
CA GLN A 49 7.85 -2.64 -6.50
C GLN A 49 8.56 -3.75 -7.28
N GLY A 50 7.96 -4.96 -7.31
CA GLY A 50 8.48 -6.08 -8.08
C GLY A 50 8.61 -5.78 -9.57
N MET A 51 7.61 -5.12 -10.17
CA MET A 51 7.65 -4.69 -11.56
C MET A 51 8.78 -3.69 -11.82
N ILE A 52 9.00 -2.75 -10.90
CA ILE A 52 10.08 -1.76 -11.00
C ILE A 52 11.45 -2.43 -10.89
N ILE A 53 11.59 -3.41 -9.99
CA ILE A 53 12.84 -4.19 -9.82
C ILE A 53 13.16 -5.01 -11.07
N ILE A 54 12.15 -5.59 -11.74
CA ILE A 54 12.34 -6.30 -13.03
C ILE A 54 12.92 -5.35 -14.10
N CYS A 55 12.55 -4.07 -14.06
CA CYS A 55 13.13 -3.05 -14.94
C CYS A 55 14.56 -2.62 -14.52
N GLY A 56 15.10 -3.16 -13.43
CA GLY A 56 16.43 -2.79 -12.90
C GLY A 56 16.45 -1.53 -12.05
N GLU A 57 15.27 -1.00 -11.66
CA GLU A 57 15.12 0.24 -10.93
C GLU A 57 14.57 0.00 -9.50
N ILE A 58 14.58 1.04 -8.67
CA ILE A 58 14.05 1.00 -7.30
C ILE A 58 13.17 2.24 -7.07
N ASP A 59 11.96 2.05 -6.53
CA ASP A 59 11.11 3.18 -6.12
C ASP A 59 10.93 3.20 -4.59
N LEU A 60 11.56 4.18 -3.95
CA LEU A 60 11.44 4.41 -2.50
C LEU A 60 10.21 5.24 -2.13
N SER A 61 9.55 5.87 -3.10
CA SER A 61 8.41 6.75 -2.86
C SER A 61 7.10 6.01 -2.64
N ILE A 62 7.00 4.72 -3.01
CA ILE A 62 5.75 3.97 -3.12
C ILE A 62 4.91 3.98 -1.83
N GLY A 63 5.55 3.88 -0.66
CA GLY A 63 4.84 3.90 0.64
C GLY A 63 4.22 5.26 0.95
N TYR A 64 4.98 6.34 0.78
CA TYR A 64 4.49 7.70 1.00
C TYR A 64 3.54 8.16 -0.09
N LEU A 65 3.72 7.70 -1.33
CA LEU A 65 2.78 7.93 -2.41
C LEU A 65 1.42 7.29 -2.10
N ALA A 66 1.40 6.04 -1.63
CA ALA A 66 0.17 5.38 -1.22
C ALA A 66 -0.51 6.14 -0.06
N GLY A 67 0.26 6.60 0.93
CA GLY A 67 -0.22 7.43 2.02
C GLY A 67 -0.80 8.77 1.53
N MET A 68 -0.11 9.46 0.63
CA MET A 68 -0.56 10.72 0.03
C MET A 68 -1.85 10.51 -0.77
N ALA A 69 -1.88 9.57 -1.70
CA ALA A 69 -3.04 9.29 -2.52
C ALA A 69 -4.27 8.92 -1.67
N GLY A 70 -4.09 8.08 -0.64
CA GLY A 70 -5.14 7.71 0.28
C GLY A 70 -5.64 8.89 1.13
N SER A 71 -4.73 9.73 1.63
CA SER A 71 -5.09 10.91 2.43
C SER A 71 -5.89 11.92 1.60
N TYR A 72 -5.44 12.24 0.39
CA TYR A 72 -6.17 13.17 -0.49
C TYR A 72 -7.50 12.59 -0.96
N ALA A 73 -7.58 11.29 -1.23
CA ALA A 73 -8.85 10.62 -1.53
C ALA A 73 -9.84 10.74 -0.35
N CYS A 74 -9.37 10.53 0.89
CA CYS A 74 -10.17 10.75 2.10
C CYS A 74 -10.68 12.19 2.22
N ILE A 75 -9.81 13.18 1.98
CA ILE A 75 -10.16 14.60 2.06
C ILE A 75 -11.24 14.95 1.02
N VAL A 76 -11.05 14.49 -0.22
CA VAL A 76 -12.03 14.69 -1.29
C VAL A 76 -13.36 14.02 -0.97
N TYR A 77 -13.32 12.82 -0.38
CA TYR A 77 -14.52 12.15 0.08
C TYR A 77 -15.24 12.94 1.17
N VAL A 78 -14.53 13.46 2.16
CA VAL A 78 -15.13 14.28 3.22
C VAL A 78 -15.78 15.56 2.66
N ALA A 79 -15.22 16.12 1.58
CA ALA A 79 -15.75 17.32 0.95
C ALA A 79 -16.92 17.08 -0.02
N THR A 80 -16.94 15.91 -0.69
CA THR A 80 -17.90 15.64 -1.78
C THR A 80 -18.91 14.55 -1.47
N GLU A 81 -18.66 13.76 -0.42
CA GLU A 81 -19.41 12.53 -0.07
C GLU A 81 -19.50 11.51 -1.23
N ASN A 82 -18.65 11.66 -2.25
CA ASN A 82 -18.67 10.83 -3.45
C ASN A 82 -17.45 9.89 -3.50
N LEU A 83 -17.72 8.58 -3.36
CA LEU A 83 -16.69 7.54 -3.38
C LEU A 83 -15.96 7.44 -4.72
N VAL A 84 -16.67 7.66 -5.83
CA VAL A 84 -16.08 7.54 -7.19
C VAL A 84 -15.08 8.65 -7.42
N ILE A 85 -15.44 9.88 -7.07
CA ILE A 85 -14.54 11.05 -7.22
C ILE A 85 -13.30 10.85 -6.33
N ALA A 86 -13.49 10.44 -5.08
CA ALA A 86 -12.39 10.21 -4.16
C ALA A 86 -11.42 9.14 -4.68
N PHE A 87 -11.96 8.02 -5.19
CA PHE A 87 -11.16 6.93 -5.75
C PHE A 87 -10.37 7.37 -6.99
N LEU A 88 -11.02 8.11 -7.91
CA LEU A 88 -10.37 8.66 -9.10
C LEU A 88 -9.23 9.62 -8.74
N VAL A 89 -9.41 10.48 -7.74
CA VAL A 89 -8.35 11.38 -7.26
C VAL A 89 -7.14 10.59 -6.76
N GLY A 90 -7.36 9.51 -5.99
CA GLY A 90 -6.27 8.65 -5.55
C GLY A 90 -5.49 8.04 -6.71
N ILE A 91 -6.19 7.51 -7.71
CA ILE A 91 -5.56 6.95 -8.93
C ILE A 91 -4.80 8.02 -9.70
N LEU A 92 -5.39 9.18 -9.93
CA LEU A 92 -4.77 10.27 -10.70
C LEU A 92 -3.50 10.79 -10.01
N LEU A 93 -3.51 10.92 -8.69
CA LEU A 93 -2.32 11.30 -7.93
C LEU A 93 -1.21 10.25 -8.04
N GLY A 94 -1.56 8.97 -7.92
CA GLY A 94 -0.61 7.89 -8.13
C GLY A 94 0.01 7.90 -9.52
N ALA A 95 -0.83 8.05 -10.56
CA ALA A 95 -0.39 8.12 -11.95
C ALA A 95 0.48 9.36 -12.22
N LEU A 96 0.12 10.52 -11.68
CA LEU A 96 0.86 11.77 -11.83
C LEU A 96 2.27 11.65 -11.24
N VAL A 97 2.37 11.19 -9.99
CA VAL A 97 3.67 11.02 -9.32
C VAL A 97 4.51 9.95 -10.02
N GLY A 98 3.90 8.84 -10.41
CA GLY A 98 4.60 7.81 -11.18
C GLY A 98 5.11 8.32 -12.54
N ALA A 99 4.31 9.13 -13.25
CA ALA A 99 4.73 9.77 -14.49
C ALA A 99 5.89 10.75 -14.29
N ILE A 100 5.87 11.53 -13.20
CA ILE A 100 6.97 12.45 -12.85
C ILE A 100 8.23 11.65 -12.54
N ASN A 101 8.17 10.61 -11.71
CA ASN A 101 9.31 9.75 -11.43
C ASN A 101 9.86 9.12 -12.71
N GLY A 102 8.98 8.55 -13.54
CA GLY A 102 9.35 7.95 -14.82
C GLY A 102 10.00 8.93 -15.78
N LEU A 103 9.50 10.18 -15.85
CA LEU A 103 10.10 11.24 -16.67
C LEU A 103 11.53 11.53 -16.23
N PHE A 104 11.77 11.71 -14.94
CA PHE A 104 13.13 12.00 -14.43
C PHE A 104 14.08 10.84 -14.62
N VAL A 105 13.63 9.60 -14.41
CA VAL A 105 14.46 8.41 -14.56
C VAL A 105 14.69 8.07 -16.03
N ALA A 106 13.62 7.95 -16.84
CA ALA A 106 13.73 7.47 -18.20
C ALA A 106 14.24 8.52 -19.17
N TYR A 107 13.76 9.77 -19.07
CA TYR A 107 14.12 10.84 -20.02
C TYR A 107 15.38 11.59 -19.58
N PHE A 108 15.45 12.06 -18.33
CA PHE A 108 16.61 12.79 -17.81
C PHE A 108 17.75 11.87 -17.34
N LYS A 109 17.55 10.54 -17.38
CA LYS A 109 18.57 9.53 -16.99
C LYS A 109 19.12 9.72 -15.58
N LEU A 110 18.30 10.25 -14.69
CA LEU A 110 18.66 10.38 -13.28
C LEU A 110 18.53 9.01 -12.58
N PRO A 111 19.41 8.69 -11.61
CA PRO A 111 19.28 7.47 -10.82
C PRO A 111 17.92 7.40 -10.10
N SER A 112 17.18 6.30 -10.27
CA SER A 112 15.84 6.12 -9.68
C SER A 112 15.83 6.28 -8.16
N PHE A 113 16.88 5.80 -7.50
CA PHE A 113 17.06 5.96 -6.05
C PHE A 113 16.99 7.44 -5.61
N ILE A 114 17.68 8.35 -6.33
CA ILE A 114 17.73 9.78 -5.99
C ILE A 114 16.35 10.42 -6.24
N VAL A 115 15.76 10.13 -7.41
CA VAL A 115 14.46 10.69 -7.81
C VAL A 115 13.37 10.27 -6.84
N THR A 116 13.29 8.98 -6.54
CA THR A 116 12.21 8.44 -5.70
C THR A 116 12.39 8.78 -4.22
N LEU A 117 13.63 8.93 -3.73
CA LEU A 117 13.90 9.43 -2.39
C LEU A 117 13.46 10.91 -2.25
N ALA A 118 13.73 11.75 -3.24
CA ALA A 118 13.23 13.12 -3.27
C ALA A 118 11.69 13.14 -3.32
N MET A 119 11.08 12.33 -4.20
CA MET A 119 9.63 12.23 -4.33
C MET A 119 8.96 11.72 -3.05
N GLN A 120 9.58 10.79 -2.33
CA GLN A 120 9.14 10.35 -1.02
C GLN A 120 8.95 11.54 -0.07
N THR A 121 9.95 12.44 -0.02
CA THR A 121 9.92 13.63 0.82
C THR A 121 8.83 14.61 0.38
N VAL A 122 8.65 14.78 -0.93
CA VAL A 122 7.57 15.61 -1.51
C VAL A 122 6.21 15.06 -1.12
N CYS A 123 5.97 13.75 -1.26
CA CYS A 123 4.71 13.12 -0.88
C CYS A 123 4.42 13.29 0.62
N PHE A 124 5.43 13.09 1.48
CA PHE A 124 5.28 13.30 2.92
C PHE A 124 4.96 14.77 3.24
N GLY A 125 5.69 15.72 2.64
CA GLY A 125 5.43 17.14 2.81
C GLY A 125 4.03 17.55 2.36
N ALA A 126 3.55 17.02 1.23
CA ALA A 126 2.20 17.27 0.72
C ALA A 126 1.11 16.77 1.69
N ILE A 127 1.28 15.59 2.29
CA ILE A 127 0.37 15.11 3.35
C ILE A 127 0.35 16.10 4.51
N CYS A 128 1.52 16.47 5.03
CA CYS A 128 1.65 17.35 6.21
C CYS A 128 1.09 18.74 5.95
N LEU A 129 1.31 19.31 4.77
CA LEU A 129 0.80 20.63 4.41
C LEU A 129 -0.73 20.72 4.49
N TYR A 130 -1.42 19.67 4.08
CA TYR A 130 -2.89 19.67 4.05
C TYR A 130 -3.51 19.20 5.36
N THR A 131 -2.92 18.18 6.00
CA THR A 131 -3.48 17.60 7.23
C THR A 131 -2.99 18.30 8.50
N GLY A 132 -1.96 19.14 8.41
CA GLY A 132 -1.25 19.67 9.57
C GLY A 132 -0.58 18.56 10.40
N GLY A 133 -0.31 17.40 9.80
CA GLY A 133 0.20 16.21 10.49
C GLY A 133 -0.85 15.51 11.36
N GLN A 134 -2.13 15.87 11.24
CA GLN A 134 -3.23 15.30 12.00
C GLN A 134 -3.93 14.18 11.24
N ASN A 135 -4.54 13.26 11.98
CA ASN A 135 -5.36 12.21 11.40
C ASN A 135 -6.65 12.77 10.79
N ILE A 136 -7.08 12.21 9.67
CA ILE A 136 -8.35 12.54 9.02
C ILE A 136 -9.44 11.69 9.68
N TYR A 137 -10.43 12.35 10.26
CA TYR A 137 -11.57 11.72 10.92
C TYR A 137 -12.86 11.89 10.11
N LYS A 138 -13.91 11.17 10.49
CA LYS A 138 -15.26 11.25 9.89
C LYS A 138 -15.28 10.87 8.41
N ILE A 139 -14.48 9.88 8.04
CA ILE A 139 -14.36 9.38 6.66
C ILE A 139 -15.59 8.58 6.16
N GLY A 140 -16.68 8.54 6.92
CA GLY A 140 -17.98 7.98 6.50
C GLY A 140 -17.87 6.59 5.84
N ASN A 141 -18.47 6.45 4.67
CA ASN A 141 -18.44 5.20 3.89
C ASN A 141 -17.08 4.92 3.22
N PHE A 142 -16.16 5.86 3.19
CA PHE A 142 -14.81 5.62 2.62
C PHE A 142 -14.07 4.50 3.38
N LYS A 143 -14.41 4.28 4.65
CA LYS A 143 -13.87 3.16 5.46
C LYS A 143 -14.06 1.78 4.83
N ILE A 144 -15.00 1.62 3.87
CA ILE A 144 -15.25 0.34 3.19
C ILE A 144 -14.02 -0.19 2.46
N PHE A 145 -13.18 0.69 1.93
CA PHE A 145 -11.95 0.30 1.24
C PHE A 145 -10.91 -0.35 2.17
N GLY A 146 -10.83 0.09 3.43
CA GLY A 146 -9.88 -0.46 4.40
C GLY A 146 -10.46 -1.48 5.37
N GLN A 147 -11.75 -1.37 5.70
CA GLN A 147 -12.39 -2.16 6.74
C GLN A 147 -13.57 -3.01 6.25
N GLY A 148 -14.07 -2.74 5.02
CA GLY A 148 -15.20 -3.45 4.44
C GLY A 148 -14.88 -4.91 4.13
N GLU A 149 -15.96 -5.68 3.93
CA GLU A 149 -15.90 -7.10 3.56
C GLU A 149 -16.78 -7.34 2.35
N VAL A 150 -16.27 -8.10 1.39
CA VAL A 150 -17.02 -8.60 0.23
C VAL A 150 -17.73 -9.87 0.67
N PHE A 151 -19.05 -9.95 0.47
CA PHE A 151 -19.93 -11.04 0.92
C PHE A 151 -19.87 -11.31 2.44
N GLY A 152 -19.41 -10.34 3.25
CA GLY A 152 -19.31 -10.49 4.71
C GLY A 152 -18.22 -11.46 5.19
N ILE A 153 -17.28 -11.84 4.31
CA ILE A 153 -16.25 -12.85 4.62
C ILE A 153 -14.86 -12.35 4.22
N ILE A 154 -14.70 -11.83 3.00
CA ILE A 154 -13.41 -11.49 2.42
C ILE A 154 -13.17 -9.99 2.59
N PRO A 155 -12.07 -9.56 3.25
CA PRO A 155 -11.74 -8.15 3.33
C PRO A 155 -11.57 -7.53 1.93
N VAL A 156 -12.08 -6.33 1.73
CA VAL A 156 -11.97 -5.58 0.45
C VAL A 156 -10.52 -5.42 0.04
N THR A 157 -9.61 -5.22 0.98
CA THR A 157 -8.16 -5.13 0.70
C THR A 157 -7.59 -6.40 0.09
N VAL A 158 -8.05 -7.58 0.52
CA VAL A 158 -7.65 -8.87 -0.06
C VAL A 158 -8.17 -9.00 -1.49
N THR A 159 -9.38 -8.54 -1.76
CA THR A 159 -9.95 -8.54 -3.11
C THR A 159 -9.09 -7.67 -4.06
N PHE A 160 -8.71 -6.47 -3.63
CA PHE A 160 -7.80 -5.62 -4.41
C PHE A 160 -6.42 -6.26 -4.61
N MET A 161 -5.88 -6.92 -3.58
CA MET A 161 -4.62 -7.66 -3.70
C MET A 161 -4.70 -8.76 -4.77
N LEU A 162 -5.79 -9.54 -4.79
CA LEU A 162 -5.98 -10.58 -5.80
C LEU A 162 -6.15 -10.01 -7.22
N ILE A 163 -6.85 -8.90 -7.37
CA ILE A 163 -6.96 -8.19 -8.66
C ILE A 163 -5.57 -7.75 -9.12
N MET A 164 -4.77 -7.15 -8.24
CA MET A 164 -3.41 -6.71 -8.57
C MET A 164 -2.49 -7.87 -8.91
N LEU A 165 -2.62 -9.02 -8.23
CA LEU A 165 -1.88 -10.23 -8.57
C LEU A 165 -2.17 -10.69 -9.99
N VAL A 166 -3.44 -10.69 -10.41
CA VAL A 166 -3.83 -11.04 -11.79
C VAL A 166 -3.24 -10.05 -12.79
N ILE A 167 -3.35 -8.75 -12.51
CA ILE A 167 -2.80 -7.70 -13.39
C ILE A 167 -1.29 -7.86 -13.55
N THR A 168 -0.56 -8.01 -12.45
CA THR A 168 0.90 -8.16 -12.49
C THR A 168 1.38 -9.48 -13.09
N HIS A 169 0.52 -10.50 -13.13
CA HIS A 169 0.82 -11.78 -13.78
C HIS A 169 0.66 -11.72 -15.31
N ILE A 170 -0.21 -10.83 -15.80
CA ILE A 170 -0.49 -10.66 -17.23
C ILE A 170 0.52 -9.72 -17.92
N ILE A 171 1.07 -8.76 -17.17
CA ILE A 171 2.07 -7.80 -17.64
C ILE A 171 3.48 -8.39 -17.58
#